data_1a9f0f79af0b40ee01c559141e3aa545
#
_entry.id   1a9f0f79af0b40ee01c559141e3aa545
#
_cell.length_a   1.000
_cell.length_b   1.000
_cell.length_c   1.000
_cell.angle_alpha   90.00
_cell.angle_beta   90.00
_cell.angle_gamma   90.00
#
_symmetry.space_group_name_H-M   'P 1'
#
loop_
_entity.id
_entity.type
_entity.pdbx_description
1 polymer ?
#
loop_
_entity_poly.entity_id
_entity_poly.type
_entity_poly.pdbx_seq_one_letter_code
_entity_poly.pdbx_strand_id
1 'polypeptide(L)'
;RLAKGISQEQLAEMLNISRQSVSKWEMDQALPQIDKVLQLSELFCISTDELLRDKMPIASTERKKNKYFGTDGFRGEANITLTSMQAYKVGRFLGWYFSSKLSGCTKAGYRPRIVVGKDTRRSSYMLEYSIVAGITASGADAYMLHVTTTPSVSYVVKSEDFDCGIMITASHNPFYDNGIKIINS
;
A
#
# COMPACT_ATOMS: atom_id res chain seq x y z
N ARG A 1 10.66 -27.93 0.82
CA ARG A 1 11.56 -29.07 0.70
C ARG A 1 11.13 -30.00 -0.43
N LEU A 2 9.90 -30.53 -0.42
CA LEU A 2 9.40 -31.47 -1.43
C LEU A 2 9.49 -30.94 -2.87
N ALA A 3 9.17 -29.67 -3.07
CA ALA A 3 9.25 -29.04 -4.39
C ALA A 3 10.68 -28.97 -4.98
N LYS A 4 11.71 -29.05 -4.13
CA LYS A 4 13.13 -29.09 -4.54
C LYS A 4 13.73 -30.52 -4.53
N GLY A 5 12.92 -31.55 -4.28
CA GLY A 5 13.35 -32.95 -4.25
C GLY A 5 14.33 -33.32 -3.13
N ILE A 6 14.46 -32.48 -2.09
CA ILE A 6 15.39 -32.69 -0.98
C ILE A 6 14.76 -33.64 0.05
N SER A 7 15.46 -34.68 0.50
CA SER A 7 14.99 -35.58 1.56
C SER A 7 15.11 -34.95 2.96
N GLN A 8 14.46 -35.55 3.98
CA GLN A 8 14.61 -35.06 5.38
C GLN A 8 16.06 -35.24 5.89
N GLU A 9 16.72 -36.32 5.46
CA GLU A 9 18.14 -36.59 5.76
C GLU A 9 19.04 -35.53 5.18
N GLN A 10 18.86 -35.23 3.88
CA GLN A 10 19.65 -34.19 3.19
C GLN A 10 19.46 -32.82 3.80
N LEU A 11 18.22 -32.44 4.15
CA LEU A 11 17.96 -31.17 4.81
C LEU A 11 18.60 -31.13 6.21
N ALA A 12 18.53 -32.22 6.95
CA ALA A 12 19.14 -32.31 8.29
C ALA A 12 20.67 -32.15 8.22
N GLU A 13 21.31 -32.78 7.25
CA GLU A 13 22.76 -32.66 6.99
C GLU A 13 23.14 -31.21 6.62
N MET A 14 22.42 -30.57 5.70
CA MET A 14 22.64 -29.17 5.31
C MET A 14 22.53 -28.17 6.46
N LEU A 15 21.65 -28.45 7.41
CA LEU A 15 21.41 -27.60 8.58
C LEU A 15 22.23 -28.02 9.80
N ASN A 16 23.01 -29.10 9.71
CA ASN A 16 23.75 -29.70 10.80
C ASN A 16 22.87 -29.98 12.04
N ILE A 17 21.77 -30.71 11.82
CA ILE A 17 20.82 -31.12 12.85
C ILE A 17 20.38 -32.57 12.65
N SER A 18 19.65 -33.14 13.60
CA SER A 18 19.11 -34.50 13.46
C SER A 18 17.92 -34.55 12.48
N ARG A 19 17.76 -35.66 11.74
CA ARG A 19 16.58 -35.92 10.92
C ARG A 19 15.28 -35.83 11.73
N GLN A 20 15.34 -36.25 13.01
CA GLN A 20 14.19 -36.17 13.92
C GLN A 20 13.73 -34.73 14.16
N SER A 21 14.66 -33.77 14.20
CA SER A 21 14.32 -32.34 14.32
C SER A 21 13.54 -31.85 13.09
N VAL A 22 13.99 -32.20 11.88
CA VAL A 22 13.29 -31.88 10.66
C VAL A 22 11.87 -32.50 10.65
N SER A 23 11.77 -33.77 11.04
CA SER A 23 10.48 -34.47 11.14
C SER A 23 9.52 -33.79 12.10
N LYS A 24 10.00 -33.37 13.29
CA LYS A 24 9.19 -32.65 14.27
C LYS A 24 8.70 -31.30 13.75
N TRP A 25 9.53 -30.58 13.01
CA TRP A 25 9.14 -29.31 12.39
C TRP A 25 8.07 -29.51 11.31
N GLU A 26 8.19 -30.55 10.49
CA GLU A 26 7.20 -30.86 9.45
C GLU A 26 5.86 -31.39 10.00
N MET A 27 5.86 -31.91 11.24
CA MET A 27 4.67 -32.37 11.94
C MET A 27 4.10 -31.33 12.93
N ASP A 28 4.58 -30.10 12.91
CA ASP A 28 4.20 -29.01 13.84
C ASP A 28 4.39 -29.35 15.33
N GLN A 29 5.28 -30.31 15.65
CA GLN A 29 5.58 -30.70 17.02
C GLN A 29 6.68 -29.87 17.67
N ALA A 30 7.44 -29.12 16.88
CA ALA A 30 8.46 -28.17 17.34
C ALA A 30 8.70 -27.09 16.29
N LEU A 31 9.12 -25.92 16.74
CA LEU A 31 9.55 -24.84 15.85
C LEU A 31 11.08 -24.82 15.71
N PRO A 32 11.61 -24.50 14.52
CA PRO A 32 13.04 -24.29 14.35
C PRO A 32 13.51 -23.06 15.14
N GLN A 33 14.74 -23.11 15.63
CA GLN A 33 15.38 -21.95 16.25
C GLN A 33 15.65 -20.86 15.20
N ILE A 34 15.79 -19.61 15.64
CA ILE A 34 15.91 -18.44 14.76
C ILE A 34 17.09 -18.56 13.78
N ASP A 35 18.24 -19.09 14.24
CA ASP A 35 19.40 -19.37 13.39
C ASP A 35 19.10 -20.35 12.27
N LYS A 36 18.26 -21.38 12.54
CA LYS A 36 17.83 -22.36 11.55
C LYS A 36 16.78 -21.79 10.59
N VAL A 37 15.92 -20.88 11.06
CA VAL A 37 14.99 -20.14 10.20
C VAL A 37 15.76 -19.29 9.18
N LEU A 38 16.82 -18.61 9.58
CA LEU A 38 17.69 -17.85 8.68
C LEU A 38 18.37 -18.77 7.64
N GLN A 39 18.96 -19.88 8.08
CA GLN A 39 19.58 -20.86 7.18
C GLN A 39 18.58 -21.46 6.18
N LEU A 40 17.34 -21.74 6.62
CA LEU A 40 16.28 -22.22 5.73
C LEU A 40 15.85 -21.16 4.71
N SER A 41 15.76 -19.90 5.12
CA SER A 41 15.48 -18.78 4.25
C SER A 41 16.51 -18.65 3.12
N GLU A 42 17.79 -18.73 3.44
CA GLU A 42 18.90 -18.70 2.48
C GLU A 42 18.89 -19.94 1.57
N LEU A 43 18.76 -21.15 2.14
CA LEU A 43 18.77 -22.41 1.40
C LEU A 43 17.63 -22.51 0.38
N PHE A 44 16.46 -21.99 0.74
CA PHE A 44 15.29 -22.03 -0.13
C PHE A 44 15.12 -20.77 -0.98
N CYS A 45 15.95 -19.73 -0.78
CA CYS A 45 15.86 -18.43 -1.44
C CYS A 45 14.46 -17.80 -1.28
N ILE A 46 13.90 -17.87 -0.06
CA ILE A 46 12.62 -17.27 0.32
C ILE A 46 12.83 -16.36 1.52
N SER A 47 12.01 -15.35 1.68
CA SER A 47 12.11 -14.47 2.84
C SER A 47 11.73 -15.20 4.14
N THR A 48 12.28 -14.77 5.27
CA THR A 48 11.88 -15.29 6.60
C THR A 48 10.40 -15.09 6.87
N ASP A 49 9.82 -14.01 6.35
CA ASP A 49 8.39 -13.71 6.40
C ASP A 49 7.55 -14.79 5.68
N GLU A 50 7.99 -15.23 4.49
CA GLU A 50 7.31 -16.29 3.74
C GLU A 50 7.46 -17.65 4.41
N LEU A 51 8.61 -17.89 5.07
CA LEU A 51 8.86 -19.14 5.77
C LEU A 51 8.03 -19.28 7.05
N LEU A 52 7.81 -18.16 7.77
CA LEU A 52 7.13 -18.13 9.07
C LEU A 52 5.62 -17.88 8.98
N ARG A 53 5.14 -17.35 7.85
CA ARG A 53 3.69 -17.24 7.64
C ARG A 53 3.12 -18.62 7.42
N ASP A 54 2.26 -19.08 8.35
CA ASP A 54 1.39 -20.21 8.09
C ASP A 54 0.74 -20.02 6.72
N LYS A 55 0.94 -20.99 5.85
CA LYS A 55 0.20 -21.04 4.60
C LYS A 55 -1.28 -21.18 4.94
N MET A 56 -1.95 -20.07 5.12
CA MET A 56 -3.39 -20.09 4.86
C MET A 56 -3.57 -20.73 3.48
N PRO A 57 -4.45 -21.75 3.34
CA PRO A 57 -4.68 -22.39 2.06
C PRO A 57 -4.94 -21.28 1.06
N ILE A 58 -4.19 -21.30 -0.07
CA ILE A 58 -4.48 -20.48 -1.23
C ILE A 58 -5.85 -20.98 -1.72
N ALA A 59 -6.90 -20.47 -1.08
CA ALA A 59 -8.22 -20.55 -1.64
C ALA A 59 -8.13 -19.70 -2.92
N SER A 60 -8.28 -20.39 -4.05
CA SER A 60 -8.65 -19.87 -5.38
C SER A 60 -8.29 -18.41 -5.65
N THR A 61 -7.70 -18.17 -6.77
CA THR A 61 -7.43 -16.88 -7.43
C THR A 61 -8.65 -15.94 -7.49
N GLU A 62 -9.27 -15.66 -6.36
CA GLU A 62 -10.06 -14.48 -6.20
C GLU A 62 -9.06 -13.33 -6.11
N ARG A 63 -9.01 -12.48 -7.13
CA ARG A 63 -8.38 -11.16 -7.05
C ARG A 63 -8.80 -10.60 -5.71
N LYS A 64 -7.85 -10.46 -4.75
CA LYS A 64 -8.13 -9.79 -3.47
C LYS A 64 -8.80 -8.49 -3.84
N LYS A 65 -10.12 -8.36 -3.56
CA LYS A 65 -10.83 -7.09 -3.70
C LYS A 65 -9.96 -6.06 -3.02
N ASN A 66 -9.56 -5.03 -3.76
CA ASN A 66 -8.75 -3.94 -3.21
C ASN A 66 -9.41 -3.49 -1.91
N LYS A 67 -8.75 -3.73 -0.78
CA LYS A 67 -9.33 -3.49 0.54
C LYS A 67 -9.72 -2.03 0.76
N TYR A 68 -9.08 -1.11 0.03
CA TYR A 68 -9.21 0.32 0.22
C TYR A 68 -9.74 1.06 -1.00
N PHE A 69 -9.24 0.79 -2.20
CA PHE A 69 -9.65 1.46 -3.43
C PHE A 69 -10.55 0.57 -4.28
N GLY A 70 -11.79 1.00 -4.44
CA GLY A 70 -12.75 0.47 -5.42
C GLY A 70 -12.80 1.32 -6.68
N THR A 71 -13.79 1.04 -7.56
CA THR A 71 -14.05 1.79 -8.80
C THR A 71 -14.29 3.29 -8.54
N ASP A 72 -14.89 3.62 -7.39
CA ASP A 72 -15.24 4.99 -6.97
C ASP A 72 -14.21 5.64 -6.03
N GLY A 73 -13.00 5.09 -5.93
CA GLY A 73 -11.96 5.53 -5.01
C GLY A 73 -12.01 4.83 -3.66
N PHE A 74 -11.38 5.44 -2.66
CA PHE A 74 -11.39 4.96 -1.28
C PHE A 74 -12.51 5.65 -0.51
N ARG A 75 -13.58 4.92 -0.18
CA ARG A 75 -14.72 5.42 0.59
C ARG A 75 -14.83 4.74 1.94
N GLY A 76 -15.36 5.46 2.92
CA GLY A 76 -15.64 4.93 4.24
C GLY A 76 -16.16 5.96 5.21
N GLU A 77 -16.59 5.49 6.36
CA GLU A 77 -17.00 6.35 7.46
C GLU A 77 -15.78 7.10 8.03
N ALA A 78 -15.90 8.43 8.09
CA ALA A 78 -14.81 9.30 8.51
C ALA A 78 -14.42 9.04 9.98
N ASN A 79 -13.13 8.95 10.24
CA ASN A 79 -12.52 8.57 11.52
C ASN A 79 -12.72 7.11 11.98
N ILE A 80 -13.45 6.30 11.24
CA ILE A 80 -13.64 4.88 11.55
C ILE A 80 -12.92 4.02 10.52
N THR A 81 -13.38 4.02 9.29
CA THR A 81 -12.80 3.24 8.19
C THR A 81 -11.96 4.08 7.23
N LEU A 82 -12.18 5.41 7.20
CA LEU A 82 -11.37 6.38 6.48
C LEU A 82 -10.79 7.39 7.48
N THR A 83 -9.58 7.14 7.92
CA THR A 83 -8.89 7.92 8.97
C THR A 83 -7.88 8.91 8.38
N SER A 84 -7.47 9.89 9.20
CA SER A 84 -6.39 10.84 8.87
C SER A 84 -5.07 10.13 8.51
N MET A 85 -4.73 9.04 9.21
CA MET A 85 -3.52 8.26 8.93
C MET A 85 -3.57 7.58 7.55
N GLN A 86 -4.73 7.08 7.14
CA GLN A 86 -4.89 6.49 5.80
C GLN A 86 -4.80 7.57 4.72
N ALA A 87 -5.40 8.74 4.94
CA ALA A 87 -5.30 9.89 4.06
C ALA A 87 -3.83 10.37 3.91
N TYR A 88 -3.10 10.46 5.02
CA TYR A 88 -1.66 10.76 5.01
C TYR A 88 -0.86 9.74 4.18
N LYS A 89 -1.13 8.43 4.36
CA LYS A 89 -0.46 7.38 3.60
C LYS A 89 -0.76 7.46 2.09
N VAL A 90 -2.00 7.82 1.71
CA VAL A 90 -2.35 8.05 0.30
C VAL A 90 -1.54 9.21 -0.27
N GLY A 91 -1.46 10.33 0.43
CA GLY A 91 -0.65 11.47 0.01
C GLY A 91 0.83 11.11 -0.14
N ARG A 92 1.40 10.40 0.84
CA ARG A 92 2.79 9.91 0.78
C ARG A 92 3.05 8.99 -0.40
N PHE A 93 2.14 8.06 -0.65
CA PHE A 93 2.27 7.13 -1.77
C PHE A 93 2.23 7.85 -3.11
N LEU A 94 1.29 8.78 -3.31
CA LEU A 94 1.18 9.51 -4.57
C LEU A 94 2.41 10.38 -4.85
N GLY A 95 2.88 11.12 -3.86
CA GLY A 95 4.08 11.93 -4.02
C GLY A 95 5.33 11.07 -4.34
N TRP A 96 5.51 9.94 -3.66
CA TRP A 96 6.56 8.98 -3.97
C TRP A 96 6.39 8.37 -5.37
N TYR A 97 5.19 7.95 -5.73
CA TYR A 97 4.90 7.29 -7.01
C TYR A 97 5.24 8.19 -8.19
N PHE A 98 4.77 9.45 -8.17
CA PHE A 98 5.06 10.40 -9.25
C PHE A 98 6.53 10.82 -9.25
N SER A 99 7.17 11.00 -8.11
CA SER A 99 8.62 11.23 -8.03
C SER A 99 9.40 10.07 -8.65
N SER A 100 9.02 8.82 -8.37
CA SER A 100 9.70 7.63 -8.89
C SER A 100 9.48 7.43 -10.39
N LYS A 101 8.27 7.69 -10.89
CA LYS A 101 7.97 7.63 -12.33
C LYS A 101 8.74 8.66 -13.13
N LEU A 102 8.90 9.85 -12.58
CA LEU A 102 9.51 10.98 -13.28
C LEU A 102 11.03 11.00 -13.17
N SER A 103 11.63 10.30 -12.20
CA SER A 103 13.09 10.22 -12.04
C SER A 103 13.81 9.61 -13.25
N GLY A 104 13.09 8.86 -14.11
CA GLY A 104 13.66 8.32 -15.36
C GLY A 104 13.47 9.20 -16.60
N CYS A 105 12.61 10.22 -16.55
CA CYS A 105 12.14 10.97 -17.73
C CYS A 105 12.28 12.48 -17.62
N THR A 106 12.61 13.07 -16.46
CA THR A 106 12.56 14.52 -16.25
C THR A 106 13.85 15.11 -15.72
N LYS A 107 13.96 16.44 -15.84
CA LYS A 107 15.09 17.26 -15.40
C LYS A 107 15.41 17.02 -13.92
N ALA A 108 16.69 16.91 -13.59
CA ALA A 108 17.13 16.84 -12.19
C ALA A 108 16.50 17.98 -11.37
N GLY A 109 15.82 17.63 -10.26
CA GLY A 109 15.15 18.59 -9.38
C GLY A 109 13.66 18.82 -9.63
N TYR A 110 13.01 18.09 -10.56
CA TYR A 110 11.56 18.16 -10.73
C TYR A 110 10.82 17.66 -9.49
N ARG A 111 9.83 18.43 -9.06
CA ARG A 111 8.92 18.05 -7.97
C ARG A 111 7.53 17.80 -8.55
N PRO A 112 6.94 16.64 -8.29
CA PRO A 112 5.56 16.38 -8.70
C PRO A 112 4.60 17.40 -8.13
N ARG A 113 3.66 17.84 -8.94
CA ARG A 113 2.63 18.83 -8.60
C ARG A 113 1.29 18.11 -8.45
N ILE A 114 0.74 18.10 -7.25
CA ILE A 114 -0.51 17.41 -6.93
C ILE A 114 -1.53 18.42 -6.43
N VAL A 115 -2.67 18.49 -7.10
CA VAL A 115 -3.78 19.39 -6.71
C VAL A 115 -4.82 18.64 -5.89
N VAL A 116 -5.29 19.24 -4.79
CA VAL A 116 -6.26 18.66 -3.86
C VAL A 116 -7.48 19.57 -3.77
N GLY A 117 -8.64 19.00 -4.02
CA GLY A 117 -9.94 19.64 -3.81
C GLY A 117 -10.81 18.82 -2.86
N LYS A 118 -11.82 19.45 -2.27
CA LYS A 118 -12.75 18.79 -1.34
C LYS A 118 -14.17 19.32 -1.49
N ASP A 119 -15.15 18.53 -1.02
CA ASP A 119 -16.51 18.98 -0.83
C ASP A 119 -16.70 19.71 0.52
N THR A 120 -17.94 20.06 0.84
CA THR A 120 -18.31 20.82 2.05
C THR A 120 -18.38 20.00 3.33
N ARG A 121 -18.12 18.69 3.30
CA ARG A 121 -18.18 17.82 4.50
C ARG A 121 -17.16 18.25 5.56
N ARG A 122 -17.58 18.23 6.81
CA ARG A 122 -16.67 18.59 7.94
C ARG A 122 -15.43 17.74 8.00
N SER A 123 -15.57 16.44 7.74
CA SER A 123 -14.45 15.49 7.72
C SER A 123 -13.45 15.75 6.58
N SER A 124 -13.86 16.47 5.53
CA SER A 124 -12.99 16.79 4.39
C SER A 124 -11.81 17.66 4.79
N TYR A 125 -11.93 18.51 5.81
CA TYR A 125 -10.80 19.31 6.33
C TYR A 125 -9.70 18.42 6.90
N MET A 126 -10.06 17.48 7.77
CA MET A 126 -9.10 16.52 8.35
C MET A 126 -8.40 15.72 7.27
N LEU A 127 -9.12 15.22 6.27
CA LEU A 127 -8.56 14.42 5.19
C LEU A 127 -7.68 15.26 4.26
N GLU A 128 -8.09 16.49 3.92
CA GLU A 128 -7.32 17.42 3.08
C GLU A 128 -5.95 17.71 3.70
N TYR A 129 -5.91 18.16 4.95
CA TYR A 129 -4.64 18.45 5.61
C TYR A 129 -3.75 17.22 5.79
N SER A 130 -4.35 16.06 6.05
CA SER A 130 -3.59 14.81 6.16
C SER A 130 -2.98 14.38 4.82
N ILE A 131 -3.71 14.50 3.71
CA ILE A 131 -3.21 14.22 2.37
C ILE A 131 -2.08 15.19 2.01
N VAL A 132 -2.29 16.49 2.23
CA VAL A 132 -1.29 17.53 1.94
C VAL A 132 -0.01 17.27 2.73
N ALA A 133 -0.11 16.97 4.03
CA ALA A 133 1.04 16.60 4.85
C ALA A 133 1.76 15.35 4.29
N GLY A 134 1.03 14.37 3.79
CA GLY A 134 1.62 13.19 3.16
C GLY A 134 2.35 13.50 1.85
N ILE A 135 1.76 14.32 0.98
CA ILE A 135 2.35 14.75 -0.30
C ILE A 135 3.65 15.48 -0.04
N THR A 136 3.63 16.50 0.81
CA THR A 136 4.81 17.33 1.12
C THR A 136 5.90 16.55 1.83
N ALA A 137 5.55 15.63 2.73
CA ALA A 137 6.49 14.74 3.40
C ALA A 137 7.20 13.74 2.44
N SER A 138 6.70 13.56 1.22
CA SER A 138 7.35 12.75 0.17
C SER A 138 8.15 13.59 -0.84
N GLY A 139 8.25 14.90 -0.66
CA GLY A 139 9.01 15.81 -1.51
C GLY A 139 8.26 16.34 -2.74
N ALA A 140 6.97 16.05 -2.86
CA ALA A 140 6.08 16.60 -3.89
C ALA A 140 5.44 17.92 -3.43
N ASP A 141 4.98 18.73 -4.38
CA ASP A 141 4.29 19.99 -4.13
C ASP A 141 2.77 19.75 -4.10
N ALA A 142 2.11 20.25 -3.05
CA ALA A 142 0.67 20.16 -2.90
C ALA A 142 0.00 21.53 -3.13
N TYR A 143 -1.04 21.54 -3.95
CA TYR A 143 -1.85 22.71 -4.27
C TYR A 143 -3.29 22.50 -3.81
N MET A 144 -3.82 23.40 -3.01
CA MET A 144 -5.16 23.25 -2.44
C MET A 144 -6.16 24.16 -3.15
N LEU A 145 -7.21 23.56 -3.70
CA LEU A 145 -8.37 24.28 -4.24
C LEU A 145 -9.47 24.49 -3.18
N HIS A 146 -9.28 23.87 -1.99
CA HIS A 146 -10.29 23.87 -0.95
C HIS A 146 -11.66 23.35 -1.42
N VAL A 147 -12.75 24.02 -1.07
CA VAL A 147 -14.10 23.59 -1.44
C VAL A 147 -14.33 23.83 -2.93
N THR A 148 -14.47 22.74 -3.68
CA THR A 148 -14.64 22.75 -5.12
C THR A 148 -15.43 21.52 -5.60
N THR A 149 -15.61 21.39 -6.91
CA THR A 149 -16.28 20.24 -7.53
C THR A 149 -15.30 19.27 -8.17
N THR A 150 -15.70 18.01 -8.34
CA THR A 150 -14.88 17.01 -9.04
C THR A 150 -14.51 17.43 -10.47
N PRO A 151 -15.43 17.97 -11.29
CA PRO A 151 -15.08 18.49 -12.62
C PRO A 151 -14.02 19.61 -12.58
N SER A 152 -14.08 20.50 -11.59
CA SER A 152 -13.10 21.60 -11.45
C SER A 152 -11.69 21.05 -11.19
N VAL A 153 -11.57 20.05 -10.30
CA VAL A 153 -10.27 19.39 -10.08
C VAL A 153 -9.75 18.74 -11.36
N SER A 154 -10.63 18.01 -12.08
CA SER A 154 -10.25 17.37 -13.34
C SER A 154 -9.84 18.38 -14.42
N TYR A 155 -10.51 19.52 -14.48
CA TYR A 155 -10.15 20.59 -15.40
C TYR A 155 -8.78 21.17 -15.07
N VAL A 156 -8.54 21.55 -13.81
CA VAL A 156 -7.27 22.12 -13.36
C VAL A 156 -6.10 21.15 -13.59
N VAL A 157 -6.31 19.85 -13.33
CA VAL A 157 -5.26 18.84 -13.60
C VAL A 157 -4.78 18.90 -15.04
N LYS A 158 -5.71 19.03 -15.99
CA LYS A 158 -5.41 19.05 -17.43
C LYS A 158 -4.90 20.41 -17.93
N SER A 159 -5.52 21.51 -17.46
CA SER A 159 -5.20 22.85 -17.97
C SER A 159 -3.91 23.41 -17.44
N GLU A 160 -3.49 22.98 -16.23
CA GLU A 160 -2.31 23.50 -15.53
C GLU A 160 -1.17 22.47 -15.41
N ASP A 161 -1.23 21.38 -16.17
CA ASP A 161 -0.22 20.33 -16.22
C ASP A 161 0.15 19.76 -14.84
N PHE A 162 -0.84 19.45 -13.99
CA PHE A 162 -0.61 18.73 -12.76
C PHE A 162 -0.41 17.24 -13.03
N ASP A 163 0.49 16.59 -12.29
CA ASP A 163 0.74 15.16 -12.41
C ASP A 163 -0.45 14.33 -11.92
N CYS A 164 -1.21 14.87 -10.95
CA CYS A 164 -2.34 14.18 -10.37
C CYS A 164 -3.28 15.19 -9.67
N GLY A 165 -4.57 14.85 -9.66
CA GLY A 165 -5.58 15.50 -8.83
C GLY A 165 -6.14 14.56 -7.79
N ILE A 166 -6.52 15.12 -6.65
CA ILE A 166 -7.22 14.41 -5.59
C ILE A 166 -8.52 15.15 -5.28
N MET A 167 -9.65 14.43 -5.31
CA MET A 167 -10.94 14.98 -4.87
C MET A 167 -11.42 14.22 -3.63
N ILE A 168 -11.64 14.96 -2.56
CA ILE A 168 -12.14 14.45 -1.28
C ILE A 168 -13.65 14.64 -1.26
N THR A 169 -14.38 13.55 -1.48
CA THR A 169 -15.85 13.53 -1.53
C THR A 169 -16.39 12.12 -1.49
N ALA A 170 -17.54 11.92 -0.86
CA ALA A 170 -18.33 10.69 -0.96
C ALA A 170 -19.58 10.85 -1.85
N SER A 171 -19.64 11.91 -2.65
CA SER A 171 -20.76 12.15 -3.56
C SER A 171 -22.13 12.20 -2.82
N HIS A 172 -23.03 11.25 -3.10
CA HIS A 172 -24.36 11.14 -2.52
C HIS A 172 -24.46 10.32 -1.22
N ASN A 173 -23.33 9.81 -0.71
CA ASN A 173 -23.32 9.07 0.55
C ASN A 173 -23.74 9.98 1.73
N PRO A 174 -24.19 9.38 2.86
CA PRO A 174 -24.52 10.12 4.07
C PRO A 174 -23.39 11.05 4.53
N PHE A 175 -23.70 12.03 5.35
CA PHE A 175 -22.77 13.09 5.75
C PHE A 175 -21.58 12.59 6.58
N TYR A 176 -21.70 11.46 7.28
CA TYR A 176 -20.65 10.82 8.06
C TYR A 176 -19.64 10.05 7.21
N ASP A 177 -19.98 9.69 5.98
CA ASP A 177 -19.06 9.10 5.02
C ASP A 177 -18.18 10.15 4.36
N ASN A 178 -17.02 9.73 3.88
CA ASN A 178 -16.20 10.52 2.97
C ASN A 178 -15.44 9.58 2.02
N GLY A 179 -14.71 10.17 1.08
CA GLY A 179 -13.95 9.40 0.10
C GLY A 179 -12.79 10.18 -0.47
N ILE A 180 -11.82 9.45 -1.02
CA ILE A 180 -10.65 9.99 -1.72
C ILE A 180 -10.68 9.43 -3.14
N LYS A 181 -10.81 10.30 -4.13
CA LYS A 181 -10.74 9.97 -5.56
C LYS A 181 -9.44 10.50 -6.13
N ILE A 182 -8.78 9.69 -6.93
CA ILE A 182 -7.55 10.06 -7.65
C ILE A 182 -7.92 10.34 -9.10
N ILE A 183 -7.47 11.45 -9.63
CA ILE A 183 -7.75 11.94 -10.99
C ILE A 183 -6.41 12.04 -11.70
N ASN A 184 -6.25 11.28 -12.78
CA ASN A 184 -5.07 11.35 -13.63
C ASN A 184 -5.19 12.50 -14.65
N SER A 185 -4.04 12.99 -15.08
CA SER A 185 -3.88 13.92 -16.20
C SER A 185 -4.30 13.30 -17.53
#